data_61939a0375af71958937a971f12377e6
#
_entry.id   61939a0375af71958937a971f12377e6
#
_cell.length_a   1.000
_cell.length_b   1.000
_cell.length_c   1.000
_cell.angle_alpha   90.00
_cell.angle_beta   90.00
_cell.angle_gamma   90.00
#
_symmetry.space_group_name_H-M   'P 1'
#
loop_
_entity.id
_entity.type
_entity.pdbx_description
1 polymer ?
#
loop_
_entity_poly.entity_id
_entity_poly.type
_entity_poly.pdbx_seq_one_letter_code
_entity_poly.pdbx_strand_id
1 'polypeptide(L)'
;QSDYPENWRDEWEEVAKDNGWDPTKEPDERTQGDILTQWLQFAIVFPIGAYCLISVGVWSRRYIGADDSTLYSNGGVEVPFDSITHIDASRWERKGIAHVYYDSGSGEQSVLIDDFKYQRHPANEVFNRIKAAIDEHKIEGLSGETEYSEEADGAESQVG
;
A
#
# COMPACT_ATOMS: atom_id res chain seq x y z
N GLN A 1 6.94 -9.15 -51.77
CA GLN A 1 7.28 -10.52 -52.11
C GLN A 1 7.06 -11.33 -50.85
N SER A 2 5.99 -12.13 -50.81
CA SER A 2 5.66 -12.93 -49.63
C SER A 2 6.73 -14.02 -49.46
N ASP A 3 7.31 -14.10 -48.26
CA ASP A 3 8.28 -15.13 -47.88
C ASP A 3 7.64 -16.49 -47.57
N TYR A 4 6.38 -16.71 -48.04
CA TYR A 4 5.68 -17.94 -47.80
C TYR A 4 6.12 -19.03 -48.79
N PRO A 5 6.21 -20.32 -48.38
CA PRO A 5 6.46 -21.44 -49.26
C PRO A 5 5.34 -21.52 -50.33
N GLU A 6 5.66 -22.04 -51.50
CA GLU A 6 4.70 -22.12 -52.63
C GLU A 6 3.40 -22.90 -52.30
N ASN A 7 3.46 -23.82 -51.35
CA ASN A 7 2.35 -24.67 -50.89
C ASN A 7 1.65 -24.16 -49.60
N TRP A 8 1.89 -22.94 -49.17
CA TRP A 8 1.34 -22.44 -47.92
C TRP A 8 -0.21 -22.44 -47.86
N ARG A 9 -0.88 -22.33 -48.99
CA ARG A 9 -2.35 -22.34 -49.05
C ARG A 9 -2.91 -23.70 -48.71
N ASP A 10 -2.31 -24.77 -49.23
CA ASP A 10 -2.74 -26.15 -48.96
C ASP A 10 -2.54 -26.49 -47.46
N GLU A 11 -1.42 -26.08 -46.92
CA GLU A 11 -1.12 -26.20 -45.47
C GLU A 11 -2.09 -25.36 -44.62
N TRP A 12 -2.44 -24.16 -45.10
CA TRP A 12 -3.41 -23.32 -44.40
C TRP A 12 -4.81 -23.93 -44.36
N GLU A 13 -5.29 -24.49 -45.50
CA GLU A 13 -6.59 -25.16 -45.54
C GLU A 13 -6.69 -26.32 -44.56
N GLU A 14 -5.63 -27.11 -44.42
CA GLU A 14 -5.57 -28.22 -43.47
C GLU A 14 -5.62 -27.72 -42.03
N VAL A 15 -4.79 -26.75 -41.66
CA VAL A 15 -4.76 -26.15 -40.34
C VAL A 15 -6.09 -25.46 -40.01
N ALA A 16 -6.70 -24.74 -40.96
CA ALA A 16 -7.96 -24.07 -40.74
C ALA A 16 -9.10 -25.06 -40.50
N LYS A 17 -9.17 -26.17 -41.22
CA LYS A 17 -10.16 -27.23 -41.01
C LYS A 17 -9.98 -27.88 -39.62
N ASP A 18 -8.77 -28.20 -39.23
CA ASP A 18 -8.50 -28.83 -37.95
C ASP A 18 -8.87 -27.96 -36.76
N ASN A 19 -8.77 -26.62 -36.89
CA ASN A 19 -9.12 -25.66 -35.85
C ASN A 19 -10.56 -25.09 -35.99
N GLY A 20 -11.34 -25.51 -37.00
CA GLY A 20 -12.69 -25.02 -37.22
C GLY A 20 -12.74 -23.55 -37.70
N TRP A 21 -11.68 -23.08 -38.33
CA TRP A 21 -11.59 -21.74 -38.93
C TRP A 21 -12.10 -21.78 -40.39
N ASP A 22 -12.42 -20.61 -40.93
CA ASP A 22 -12.80 -20.49 -42.33
C ASP A 22 -11.57 -20.63 -43.24
N PRO A 23 -11.45 -21.72 -44.02
CA PRO A 23 -10.27 -21.96 -44.84
C PRO A 23 -10.14 -20.98 -46.02
N THR A 24 -11.24 -20.29 -46.37
CA THR A 24 -11.23 -19.30 -47.47
C THR A 24 -10.68 -17.95 -47.04
N LYS A 25 -10.59 -17.73 -45.76
CA LYS A 25 -10.09 -16.50 -45.19
C LYS A 25 -8.58 -16.62 -44.92
N GLU A 26 -7.80 -16.02 -45.82
CA GLU A 26 -6.34 -15.99 -45.67
C GLU A 26 -5.93 -15.27 -44.36
N PRO A 27 -4.87 -15.74 -43.66
CA PRO A 27 -4.35 -15.06 -42.53
C PRO A 27 -3.80 -13.68 -42.89
N ASP A 28 -4.09 -12.68 -42.10
CA ASP A 28 -3.58 -11.33 -42.34
C ASP A 28 -2.04 -11.32 -42.23
N GLU A 29 -1.36 -10.83 -43.27
CA GLU A 29 0.08 -10.65 -43.25
C GLU A 29 0.45 -9.63 -42.17
N ARG A 30 1.33 -10.01 -41.24
CA ARG A 30 1.86 -9.07 -40.26
C ARG A 30 2.79 -8.08 -40.92
N THR A 31 2.41 -6.84 -40.93
CA THR A 31 3.25 -5.75 -41.45
C THR A 31 4.36 -5.37 -40.46
N GLN A 32 5.42 -4.73 -40.98
CA GLN A 32 6.47 -4.16 -40.12
C GLN A 32 5.88 -3.17 -39.10
N GLY A 33 4.79 -2.47 -39.46
CA GLY A 33 4.06 -1.59 -38.58
C GLY A 33 3.41 -2.31 -37.39
N ASP A 34 2.87 -3.51 -37.60
CA ASP A 34 2.27 -4.30 -36.52
C ASP A 34 3.31 -4.74 -35.51
N ILE A 35 4.47 -5.18 -36.01
CA ILE A 35 5.60 -5.57 -35.15
C ILE A 35 6.10 -4.37 -34.36
N LEU A 36 6.27 -3.22 -35.00
CA LEU A 36 6.71 -1.99 -34.34
C LEU A 36 5.72 -1.55 -33.25
N THR A 37 4.42 -1.63 -33.54
CA THR A 37 3.36 -1.29 -32.59
C THR A 37 3.39 -2.19 -31.35
N GLN A 38 3.62 -3.50 -31.54
CA GLN A 38 3.77 -4.45 -30.43
C GLN A 38 4.99 -4.14 -29.57
N TRP A 39 6.11 -3.80 -30.18
CA TRP A 39 7.30 -3.39 -29.43
C TRP A 39 7.11 -2.08 -28.67
N LEU A 40 6.40 -1.13 -29.26
CA LEU A 40 6.07 0.14 -28.60
C LEU A 40 5.15 -0.09 -27.40
N GLN A 41 4.12 -0.92 -27.55
CA GLN A 41 3.24 -1.31 -26.44
C GLN A 41 4.03 -1.99 -25.32
N PHE A 42 4.92 -2.93 -25.67
CA PHE A 42 5.75 -3.61 -24.70
C PHE A 42 6.67 -2.62 -23.96
N ALA A 43 7.30 -1.68 -24.69
CA ALA A 43 8.18 -0.67 -24.11
C ALA A 43 7.47 0.27 -23.12
N ILE A 44 6.17 0.46 -23.26
CA ILE A 44 5.35 1.27 -22.34
C ILE A 44 4.84 0.43 -21.17
N VAL A 45 4.25 -0.72 -21.45
CA VAL A 45 3.55 -1.53 -20.43
C VAL A 45 4.53 -2.23 -19.49
N PHE A 46 5.67 -2.71 -20.03
CA PHE A 46 6.65 -3.43 -19.23
C PHE A 46 7.25 -2.61 -18.08
N PRO A 47 7.69 -1.35 -18.26
CA PRO A 47 8.20 -0.54 -17.16
C PRO A 47 7.14 -0.26 -16.09
N ILE A 48 5.89 -0.04 -16.49
CA ILE A 48 4.77 0.18 -15.57
C ILE A 48 4.54 -1.07 -14.73
N GLY A 49 4.48 -2.24 -15.37
CA GLY A 49 4.33 -3.52 -14.68
C GLY A 49 5.48 -3.82 -13.72
N ALA A 50 6.72 -3.58 -14.15
CA ALA A 50 7.90 -3.74 -13.32
C ALA A 50 7.88 -2.79 -12.11
N TYR A 51 7.51 -1.53 -12.30
CA TYR A 51 7.34 -0.57 -11.20
C TYR A 51 6.28 -1.03 -10.19
N CYS A 52 5.14 -1.51 -10.66
CA CYS A 52 4.09 -2.03 -9.78
C CYS A 52 4.59 -3.23 -8.96
N LEU A 53 5.28 -4.18 -9.58
CA LEU A 53 5.82 -5.35 -8.89
C LEU A 53 6.87 -4.97 -7.83
N ILE A 54 7.79 -4.07 -8.17
CA ILE A 54 8.79 -3.55 -7.22
C ILE A 54 8.09 -2.83 -6.06
N SER A 55 7.10 -2.00 -6.37
CA SER A 55 6.33 -1.27 -5.35
C SER A 55 5.63 -2.22 -4.38
N VAL A 56 4.96 -3.26 -4.88
CA VAL A 56 4.34 -4.29 -4.03
C VAL A 56 5.40 -4.98 -3.17
N GLY A 57 6.55 -5.35 -3.74
CA GLY A 57 7.64 -5.99 -3.01
C GLY A 57 8.22 -5.11 -1.89
N VAL A 58 8.31 -3.80 -2.12
CA VAL A 58 8.78 -2.83 -1.11
C VAL A 58 7.70 -2.61 -0.04
N TRP A 59 6.43 -2.49 -0.44
CA TRP A 59 5.34 -2.24 0.50
C TRP A 59 5.02 -3.46 1.37
N SER A 60 5.10 -4.66 0.83
CA SER A 60 4.85 -5.90 1.57
C SER A 60 5.89 -6.18 2.68
N ARG A 61 7.05 -5.54 2.63
CA ARG A 61 8.07 -5.65 3.68
C ARG A 61 7.89 -4.67 4.84
N ARG A 62 6.89 -3.80 4.74
CA ARG A 62 6.61 -2.84 5.82
C ARG A 62 5.81 -3.54 6.91
N TYR A 63 6.33 -3.50 8.13
CA TYR A 63 5.62 -3.99 9.30
C TYR A 63 5.75 -2.97 10.44
N ILE A 64 4.79 -3.00 11.33
CA ILE A 64 4.82 -2.31 12.60
C ILE A 64 4.29 -3.28 13.66
N GLY A 65 4.91 -3.30 14.81
CA GLY A 65 4.51 -4.14 15.93
C GLY A 65 4.99 -3.55 17.23
N ALA A 66 4.38 -3.92 18.34
CA ALA A 66 4.85 -3.58 19.67
C ALA A 66 4.63 -4.77 20.60
N ASP A 67 5.60 -5.00 21.47
CA ASP A 67 5.43 -5.83 22.67
C ASP A 67 5.15 -4.95 23.91
N ASP A 68 5.38 -5.47 25.08
CA ASP A 68 5.10 -4.75 26.34
C ASP A 68 6.12 -3.65 26.66
N SER A 69 7.23 -3.57 25.92
CA SER A 69 8.35 -2.66 26.22
C SER A 69 8.97 -2.00 24.99
N THR A 70 8.69 -2.49 23.80
CA THR A 70 9.41 -2.10 22.58
C THR A 70 8.49 -1.97 21.40
N LEU A 71 8.64 -0.88 20.63
CA LEU A 71 8.04 -0.66 19.32
C LEU A 71 9.00 -1.14 18.24
N TYR A 72 8.50 -2.01 17.36
CA TYR A 72 9.21 -2.52 16.20
C TYR A 72 8.71 -1.87 14.93
N SER A 73 9.61 -1.41 14.09
CA SER A 73 9.26 -0.76 12.82
C SER A 73 10.15 -1.24 11.67
N ASN A 74 9.85 -0.75 10.48
CA ASN A 74 10.57 -1.09 9.27
C ASN A 74 12.09 -0.94 9.40
N GLY A 75 12.84 -1.82 8.71
CA GLY A 75 14.30 -1.76 8.69
C GLY A 75 14.98 -2.27 9.95
N GLY A 76 14.24 -3.00 10.82
CA GLY A 76 14.80 -3.52 12.07
C GLY A 76 14.96 -2.45 13.15
N VAL A 77 14.21 -1.36 13.05
CA VAL A 77 14.20 -0.32 14.07
C VAL A 77 13.44 -0.83 15.30
N GLU A 78 14.12 -0.85 16.43
CA GLU A 78 13.58 -1.22 17.74
C GLU A 78 13.65 0.01 18.64
N VAL A 79 12.51 0.44 19.16
CA VAL A 79 12.38 1.62 20.00
C VAL A 79 11.87 1.18 21.37
N PRO A 80 12.73 1.09 22.40
CA PRO A 80 12.28 0.86 23.76
C PRO A 80 11.34 2.00 24.22
N PHE A 81 10.26 1.66 24.92
CA PHE A 81 9.31 2.67 25.37
C PHE A 81 9.93 3.72 26.29
N ASP A 82 10.95 3.34 27.08
CA ASP A 82 11.68 4.26 27.94
C ASP A 82 12.45 5.35 27.16
N SER A 83 12.84 5.05 25.89
CA SER A 83 13.54 6.00 25.03
C SER A 83 12.60 6.98 24.34
N ILE A 84 11.27 6.78 24.41
CA ILE A 84 10.30 7.66 23.79
C ILE A 84 10.26 8.99 24.53
N THR A 85 10.54 10.07 23.80
CA THR A 85 10.52 11.44 24.32
C THR A 85 9.13 12.02 24.30
N HIS A 86 8.43 11.94 23.15
CA HIS A 86 7.04 12.36 23.01
C HIS A 86 6.37 11.71 21.80
N ILE A 87 5.04 11.82 21.72
CA ILE A 87 4.22 11.33 20.62
C ILE A 87 3.34 12.47 20.10
N ASP A 88 3.45 12.81 18.83
CA ASP A 88 2.49 13.69 18.16
C ASP A 88 1.35 12.83 17.57
N ALA A 89 0.22 12.86 18.25
CA ALA A 89 -1.02 12.20 17.84
C ALA A 89 -2.09 13.16 17.29
N SER A 90 -1.72 14.41 16.99
CA SER A 90 -2.66 15.45 16.50
C SER A 90 -3.42 15.07 15.24
N ARG A 91 -2.93 14.10 14.49
CA ARG A 91 -3.56 13.59 13.26
C ARG A 91 -4.12 12.18 13.41
N TRP A 92 -4.03 11.59 14.60
CA TRP A 92 -4.44 10.21 14.81
C TRP A 92 -5.93 10.03 14.55
N GLU A 93 -6.77 10.80 15.23
CA GLU A 93 -8.23 10.70 15.12
C GLU A 93 -8.74 10.90 13.68
N ARG A 94 -8.17 11.88 12.97
CA ARG A 94 -8.67 12.24 11.65
C ARG A 94 -8.05 11.42 10.51
N LYS A 95 -6.80 10.98 10.66
CA LYS A 95 -6.03 10.37 9.58
C LYS A 95 -5.36 9.04 9.95
N GLY A 96 -5.43 8.61 11.21
CA GLY A 96 -4.72 7.42 11.67
C GLY A 96 -3.19 7.58 11.62
N ILE A 97 -2.67 8.80 11.79
CA ILE A 97 -1.25 9.11 11.70
C ILE A 97 -0.76 9.63 13.04
N ALA A 98 0.28 8.96 13.59
CA ALA A 98 1.02 9.42 14.77
C ALA A 98 2.53 9.35 14.53
N HIS A 99 3.27 10.30 15.09
CA HIS A 99 4.73 10.30 15.09
C HIS A 99 5.23 10.01 16.50
N VAL A 100 6.01 8.96 16.65
CA VAL A 100 6.66 8.57 17.90
C VAL A 100 8.09 9.05 17.84
N TYR A 101 8.45 10.02 18.68
CA TYR A 101 9.80 10.56 18.79
C TYR A 101 10.55 9.86 19.90
N TYR A 102 11.79 9.52 19.66
CA TYR A 102 12.64 8.78 20.61
C TYR A 102 14.09 9.19 20.52
N ASP A 103 14.81 9.05 21.62
CA ASP A 103 16.25 9.26 21.65
C ASP A 103 16.99 7.99 21.23
N SER A 104 17.70 8.07 20.11
CA SER A 104 18.52 6.96 19.59
C SER A 104 19.93 6.90 20.17
N GLY A 105 20.28 7.79 21.11
CA GLY A 105 21.66 7.97 21.61
C GLY A 105 22.57 8.78 20.67
N SER A 106 22.17 8.96 19.43
CA SER A 106 22.83 9.84 18.44
C SER A 106 21.99 11.09 18.13
N GLY A 107 20.84 11.24 18.77
CA GLY A 107 19.90 12.33 18.62
C GLY A 107 18.46 11.84 18.50
N GLU A 108 17.54 12.79 18.51
CA GLU A 108 16.12 12.52 18.38
C GLU A 108 15.78 11.99 16.99
N GLN A 109 15.07 10.88 16.92
CA GLN A 109 14.54 10.27 15.72
C GLN A 109 13.04 10.05 15.84
N SER A 110 12.36 9.75 14.74
CA SER A 110 10.94 9.48 14.76
C SER A 110 10.54 8.23 13.97
N VAL A 111 9.55 7.52 14.49
CA VAL A 111 8.85 6.43 13.81
C VAL A 111 7.43 6.88 13.50
N LEU A 112 6.99 6.66 12.26
CA LEU A 112 5.65 6.97 11.82
C LEU A 112 4.76 5.75 12.00
N ILE A 113 3.68 5.90 12.77
CA ILE A 113 2.54 4.97 12.81
C ILE A 113 1.47 5.51 11.86
N ASP A 114 1.08 4.71 10.86
CA ASP A 114 0.16 5.12 9.82
C ASP A 114 -0.80 3.94 9.54
N ASP A 115 -2.06 4.08 9.92
CA ASP A 115 -3.07 3.02 9.84
C ASP A 115 -3.39 2.62 8.40
N PHE A 116 -3.19 3.53 7.45
CA PHE A 116 -3.37 3.26 6.03
C PHE A 116 -2.24 2.37 5.48
N LYS A 117 -0.99 2.57 5.96
CA LYS A 117 0.18 1.82 5.48
C LYS A 117 0.32 0.43 6.12
N TYR A 118 -0.12 0.28 7.37
CA TYR A 118 0.10 -0.93 8.17
C TYR A 118 -1.16 -1.74 8.44
N GLN A 119 -2.28 -1.42 7.81
CA GLN A 119 -3.62 -1.87 8.15
C GLN A 119 -4.11 -1.29 9.50
N ARG A 120 -5.36 -0.87 9.52
CA ARG A 120 -5.93 -0.10 10.64
C ARG A 120 -5.90 -0.85 11.98
N HIS A 121 -6.24 -2.12 11.97
CA HIS A 121 -6.37 -2.89 13.21
C HIS A 121 -5.03 -3.07 13.94
N PRO A 122 -3.94 -3.55 13.29
CA PRO A 122 -2.63 -3.64 13.93
C PRO A 122 -2.05 -2.29 14.35
N ALA A 123 -2.25 -1.23 13.55
CA ALA A 123 -1.75 0.10 13.88
C ALA A 123 -2.42 0.67 15.14
N ASN A 124 -3.74 0.48 15.28
CA ASN A 124 -4.49 0.87 16.49
C ASN A 124 -4.04 0.06 17.71
N GLU A 125 -3.81 -1.23 17.57
CA GLU A 125 -3.34 -2.07 18.68
C GLU A 125 -1.96 -1.61 19.18
N VAL A 126 -1.03 -1.37 18.22
CA VAL A 126 0.30 -0.85 18.53
C VAL A 126 0.20 0.51 19.23
N PHE A 127 -0.58 1.44 18.69
CA PHE A 127 -0.75 2.77 19.27
C PHE A 127 -1.33 2.72 20.67
N ASN A 128 -2.38 1.91 20.89
CA ASN A 128 -2.99 1.75 22.21
C ASN A 128 -2.04 1.12 23.23
N ARG A 129 -1.19 0.20 22.80
CA ARG A 129 -0.17 -0.43 23.65
C ARG A 129 0.86 0.59 24.10
N ILE A 130 1.36 1.41 23.19
CA ILE A 130 2.29 2.49 23.50
C ILE A 130 1.63 3.50 24.43
N LYS A 131 0.38 3.91 24.14
CA LYS A 131 -0.38 4.84 24.99
C LYS A 131 -0.57 4.34 26.41
N ALA A 132 -0.75 3.03 26.60
CA ALA A 132 -0.92 2.45 27.91
C ALA A 132 0.40 2.36 28.72
N ALA A 133 1.55 2.34 28.02
CA ALA A 133 2.87 2.19 28.63
C ALA A 133 3.58 3.52 28.93
N ILE A 134 3.12 4.61 28.33
CA ILE A 134 3.77 5.92 28.42
C ILE A 134 2.89 6.89 29.20
N ASP A 135 3.53 7.81 29.93
CA ASP A 135 2.84 8.89 30.63
C ASP A 135 2.04 9.76 29.65
N GLU A 136 0.83 10.11 30.05
CA GLU A 136 -0.12 10.85 29.21
C GLU A 136 0.40 12.22 28.72
N HIS A 137 1.25 12.88 29.54
CA HIS A 137 1.86 14.17 29.17
C HIS A 137 2.92 14.09 28.09
N LYS A 138 3.33 12.90 27.69
CA LYS A 138 4.20 12.69 26.52
C LYS A 138 3.42 12.58 25.22
N ILE A 139 2.08 12.59 25.28
CA ILE A 139 1.22 12.41 24.11
C ILE A 139 0.56 13.74 23.78
N GLU A 140 0.94 14.34 22.66
CA GLU A 140 0.38 15.60 22.19
C GLU A 140 -0.78 15.34 21.21
N GLY A 141 -1.80 16.17 21.27
CA GLY A 141 -2.89 16.17 20.28
C GLY A 141 -4.06 15.20 20.54
N LEU A 142 -4.05 14.46 21.66
CA LEU A 142 -5.22 13.69 22.11
C LEU A 142 -6.18 14.49 23.02
N SER A 143 -5.84 15.72 23.33
CA SER A 143 -6.58 16.55 24.31
C SER A 143 -7.93 17.10 23.82
N GLY A 144 -8.49 16.57 22.73
CA GLY A 144 -9.72 17.09 22.09
C GLY A 144 -11.01 16.31 22.33
N GLU A 145 -11.00 15.15 22.99
CA GLU A 145 -12.20 14.30 23.04
C GLU A 145 -12.93 14.19 24.37
N THR A 146 -12.42 14.76 25.44
CA THR A 146 -13.15 14.73 26.73
C THR A 146 -14.19 15.84 26.91
N GLU A 147 -14.27 16.81 25.99
CA GLU A 147 -15.14 17.98 26.19
C GLU A 147 -16.45 17.95 25.36
N TYR A 148 -16.60 16.99 24.40
CA TYR A 148 -17.80 16.95 23.56
C TYR A 148 -18.85 15.89 23.94
N SER A 149 -18.60 15.05 24.93
CA SER A 149 -19.56 14.01 25.33
C SER A 149 -20.48 14.37 26.51
N GLU A 150 -20.26 15.49 27.21
CA GLU A 150 -21.10 15.89 28.34
C GLU A 150 -22.18 16.92 28.01
N GLU A 151 -22.10 17.63 26.87
CA GLU A 151 -23.13 18.63 26.51
C GLU A 151 -24.30 18.11 25.67
N ALA A 152 -24.24 16.87 25.15
CA ALA A 152 -25.32 16.33 24.31
C ALA A 152 -26.43 15.60 25.07
N ASP A 153 -26.24 15.25 26.34
CA ASP A 153 -27.24 14.49 27.14
C ASP A 153 -28.09 15.35 28.10
N GLY A 154 -27.89 16.66 28.10
CA GLY A 154 -28.58 17.59 28.98
C GLY A 154 -29.82 18.32 28.40
N ALA A 155 -30.13 18.14 27.11
CA ALA A 155 -31.13 18.99 26.42
C ALA A 155 -32.51 18.33 26.16
N GLU A 156 -32.76 17.11 26.62
CA GLU A 156 -34.01 16.39 26.29
C GLU A 156 -34.94 16.10 27.50
N SER A 157 -34.89 16.89 28.57
CA SER A 157 -35.71 16.67 29.75
C SER A 157 -36.56 17.88 30.20
N GLN A 158 -36.92 18.83 29.36
CA GLN A 158 -37.90 19.84 29.72
C GLN A 158 -38.78 20.28 28.55
N VAL A 159 -39.71 19.43 28.09
CA VAL A 159 -41.04 19.85 27.59
C VAL A 159 -42.03 18.72 27.87
N GLY A 160 -42.81 18.91 28.88
CA GLY A 160 -43.99 18.15 29.20
C GLY A 160 -45.03 19.08 29.81
#